data_c44eb1e4339293a64108e06890ee6eb9
#
_entry.id   c44eb1e4339293a64108e06890ee6eb9
#
_cell.length_a   1.000
_cell.length_b   1.000
_cell.length_c   1.000
_cell.angle_alpha   90.00
_cell.angle_beta   90.00
_cell.angle_gamma   90.00
#
_symmetry.space_group_name_H-M   'P 1'
#
loop_
_entity.id
_entity.type
_entity.pdbx_description
1 polymer ?
#
loop_
_entity_poly.entity_id
_entity_poly.type
_entity_poly.pdbx_seq_one_letter_code
_entity_poly.pdbx_strand_id
1 'polypeptide(L)'
;DDDDDDDDDDESKYGPPCPPCPAPEFLGGPSVFLFPPKPKDTLMISRTPEVTCVVVDVSQEDPEVQFNWYVDGVEVHNAKTKPREEQFNSTYRVVSVLTVLHQDWLNGKEYKCKVSNKGLPSSIEKTISKAKGQPREPQVYTLPPSQEEMTKNQVSLTCLVKGFYPSDIAVEWESNGQPENNYKTTPPVLDSDGSFFLYSKLTVDKSRWQEGNVFSCSVMHEALHNHYTQKSLSLSLGIPPHVQKSVNNDMIVTDNNGAVKFPQLCKFCDVRFSTCDNQKSCMSNCSITSICEKPQEVCVAVWRKNDENITLETVCHDPKLPYHDFILEDAASPKCIMKEKKKPGETFFMCSCSSDECNDNIIFSEEYNTSNPD
;
A
#
# COMPACT_ATOMS: atom_id res chain seq x y z
N ASP A 1 34.34 -85.99 -36.91
CA ASP A 1 35.00 -85.11 -36.02
C ASP A 1 34.07 -84.00 -35.68
N ASP A 2 33.59 -84.17 -34.54
CA ASP A 2 32.50 -83.49 -33.91
C ASP A 2 33.04 -82.24 -33.22
N ASP A 3 32.43 -81.12 -33.41
CA ASP A 3 32.61 -79.94 -32.56
C ASP A 3 31.22 -79.42 -32.14
N ASP A 4 30.86 -79.82 -30.93
CA ASP A 4 29.72 -79.29 -30.20
C ASP A 4 30.07 -77.91 -29.67
N ASP A 5 29.43 -76.85 -30.19
CA ASP A 5 29.46 -75.46 -29.60
C ASP A 5 28.28 -75.35 -28.67
N ASP A 6 28.54 -75.44 -27.38
CA ASP A 6 27.59 -75.05 -26.32
C ASP A 6 27.49 -73.55 -26.24
N ASP A 7 26.41 -73.01 -26.76
CA ASP A 7 25.98 -71.58 -26.49
C ASP A 7 25.41 -71.53 -25.07
N ASP A 8 26.25 -71.17 -24.11
CA ASP A 8 25.84 -70.79 -22.78
C ASP A 8 25.22 -69.35 -22.85
N ASP A 9 23.92 -69.32 -22.83
CA ASP A 9 23.13 -68.08 -22.69
C ASP A 9 23.46 -67.41 -21.35
N ASP A 10 24.24 -66.30 -21.42
CA ASP A 10 24.62 -65.46 -20.32
C ASP A 10 23.42 -64.54 -19.96
N GLU A 11 22.44 -65.08 -19.26
CA GLU A 11 21.25 -64.30 -18.72
C GLU A 11 21.56 -63.41 -17.51
N SER A 12 22.79 -63.15 -17.16
CA SER A 12 23.15 -62.47 -15.92
C SER A 12 23.54 -60.97 -16.09
N LYS A 13 23.34 -60.39 -17.28
CA LYS A 13 23.77 -59.00 -17.58
C LYS A 13 22.75 -57.87 -17.31
N TYR A 14 21.53 -58.19 -16.96
CA TYR A 14 20.54 -57.18 -16.63
C TYR A 14 20.27 -57.21 -15.14
N GLY A 15 20.66 -56.12 -14.44
CA GLY A 15 20.26 -55.90 -13.05
C GLY A 15 18.73 -55.93 -12.88
N PRO A 16 18.23 -56.04 -11.65
CA PRO A 16 16.80 -56.07 -11.43
C PRO A 16 16.11 -54.90 -12.12
N PRO A 17 14.92 -55.09 -12.74
CA PRO A 17 14.22 -54.03 -13.41
C PRO A 17 14.01 -52.88 -12.45
N CYS A 18 14.24 -51.66 -12.93
CA CYS A 18 13.97 -50.45 -12.17
C CYS A 18 12.54 -50.50 -11.63
N PRO A 19 12.31 -50.10 -10.37
CA PRO A 19 10.97 -49.98 -9.86
C PRO A 19 10.16 -49.04 -10.77
N PRO A 20 8.88 -49.29 -11.01
CA PRO A 20 8.06 -48.43 -11.85
C PRO A 20 8.14 -47.02 -11.30
N CYS A 21 8.33 -46.07 -12.21
CA CYS A 21 8.25 -44.64 -11.84
C CYS A 21 6.93 -44.37 -11.13
N PRO A 22 6.92 -43.59 -10.05
CA PRO A 22 5.66 -43.17 -9.42
C PRO A 22 4.74 -42.57 -10.48
N ALA A 23 3.45 -42.91 -10.37
CA ALA A 23 2.46 -42.42 -11.32
C ALA A 23 2.50 -40.88 -11.43
N PRO A 24 2.27 -40.32 -12.63
CA PRO A 24 2.34 -38.87 -12.84
C PRO A 24 1.45 -38.05 -11.89
N GLU A 25 0.44 -38.67 -11.32
CA GLU A 25 -0.47 -38.09 -10.33
C GLU A 25 0.19 -37.69 -9.01
N PHE A 26 1.43 -38.16 -8.73
CA PHE A 26 2.24 -37.76 -7.58
C PHE A 26 3.30 -36.70 -7.91
N LEU A 27 3.46 -36.35 -9.19
CA LEU A 27 4.42 -35.35 -9.66
C LEU A 27 3.68 -34.11 -10.11
N GLY A 28 3.70 -33.03 -9.29
CA GLY A 28 3.26 -31.72 -9.71
C GLY A 28 1.79 -31.40 -9.47
N GLY A 29 1.33 -31.53 -8.25
CA GLY A 29 0.04 -30.94 -7.83
C GLY A 29 0.09 -29.42 -7.81
N PRO A 30 -1.06 -28.72 -7.62
CA PRO A 30 -1.12 -27.28 -7.51
C PRO A 30 -0.20 -26.73 -6.43
N SER A 31 0.41 -25.58 -6.71
CA SER A 31 1.22 -24.81 -5.77
C SER A 31 0.49 -23.53 -5.38
N VAL A 32 0.64 -23.11 -4.14
CA VAL A 32 -0.05 -21.94 -3.58
C VAL A 32 0.97 -20.91 -3.11
N PHE A 33 0.79 -19.67 -3.54
CA PHE A 33 1.61 -18.53 -3.17
C PHE A 33 0.74 -17.44 -2.60
N LEU A 34 1.16 -16.84 -1.49
CA LEU A 34 0.46 -15.76 -0.82
C LEU A 34 1.33 -14.50 -0.82
N PHE A 35 0.80 -13.42 -1.37
CA PHE A 35 1.52 -12.16 -1.54
C PHE A 35 0.95 -11.07 -0.62
N PRO A 36 1.84 -10.28 0.01
CA PRO A 36 1.43 -9.18 0.86
C PRO A 36 0.86 -8.01 0.04
N PRO A 37 0.16 -7.07 0.70
CA PRO A 37 -0.23 -5.83 0.07
C PRO A 37 0.99 -4.98 -0.24
N LYS A 38 0.85 -4.09 -1.23
CA LYS A 38 1.89 -3.11 -1.56
C LYS A 38 2.06 -2.12 -0.40
N PRO A 39 3.29 -1.75 -0.02
CA PRO A 39 3.54 -0.84 1.08
C PRO A 39 2.79 0.50 0.98
N LYS A 40 2.78 1.11 -0.20
CA LYS A 40 2.05 2.37 -0.44
C LYS A 40 0.55 2.22 -0.18
N ASP A 41 -0.03 1.09 -0.56
CA ASP A 41 -1.46 0.83 -0.38
C ASP A 41 -1.84 0.70 1.10
N THR A 42 -0.94 0.19 1.94
CA THR A 42 -1.16 0.06 3.39
C THR A 42 -0.99 1.37 4.16
N LEU A 43 -0.23 2.32 3.60
CA LEU A 43 0.08 3.61 4.23
C LEU A 43 -0.83 4.76 3.78
N MET A 44 -1.54 4.59 2.66
CA MET A 44 -2.45 5.59 2.08
C MET A 44 -3.88 5.06 2.03
N ILE A 45 -4.81 5.73 2.69
CA ILE A 45 -6.21 5.29 2.75
C ILE A 45 -6.96 5.46 1.42
N SER A 46 -6.51 6.38 0.57
CA SER A 46 -7.04 6.52 -0.80
C SER A 46 -6.80 5.28 -1.66
N ARG A 47 -5.94 4.38 -1.19
CA ARG A 47 -5.61 3.12 -1.85
C ARG A 47 -6.24 1.95 -1.13
N THR A 48 -6.40 0.86 -1.86
CA THR A 48 -7.01 -0.37 -1.35
C THR A 48 -5.94 -1.45 -1.23
N PRO A 49 -5.45 -1.73 -0.01
CA PRO A 49 -4.49 -2.82 0.20
C PRO A 49 -5.17 -4.17 0.05
N GLU A 50 -4.49 -5.09 -0.61
CA GLU A 50 -4.99 -6.42 -0.93
C GLU A 50 -3.95 -7.49 -0.64
N VAL A 51 -4.39 -8.59 -0.05
CA VAL A 51 -3.62 -9.83 0.05
C VAL A 51 -4.05 -10.73 -1.09
N THR A 52 -3.09 -11.28 -1.83
CA THR A 52 -3.35 -12.05 -3.05
C THR A 52 -2.88 -13.49 -2.88
N CYS A 53 -3.78 -14.43 -3.08
CA CYS A 53 -3.51 -15.86 -3.07
C CYS A 53 -3.53 -16.39 -4.50
N VAL A 54 -2.40 -16.94 -4.95
CA VAL A 54 -2.22 -17.43 -6.32
C VAL A 54 -2.02 -18.92 -6.28
N VAL A 55 -2.82 -19.64 -7.04
CA VAL A 55 -2.70 -21.10 -7.24
C VAL A 55 -2.29 -21.34 -8.68
N VAL A 56 -1.19 -22.05 -8.86
CA VAL A 56 -0.66 -22.42 -10.17
C VAL A 56 -0.63 -23.95 -10.33
N ASP A 57 -0.46 -24.41 -11.57
CA ASP A 57 -0.41 -25.83 -11.92
C ASP A 57 -1.71 -26.58 -11.59
N VAL A 58 -2.84 -25.89 -11.70
CA VAL A 58 -4.17 -26.50 -11.59
C VAL A 58 -4.45 -27.30 -12.86
N SER A 59 -4.77 -28.58 -12.74
CA SER A 59 -5.01 -29.43 -13.91
C SER A 59 -6.31 -29.07 -14.63
N GLN A 60 -6.36 -29.31 -15.92
CA GLN A 60 -7.60 -29.13 -16.69
C GLN A 60 -8.68 -30.18 -16.35
N GLU A 61 -8.28 -31.30 -15.79
CA GLU A 61 -9.21 -32.35 -15.36
C GLU A 61 -9.94 -31.97 -14.08
N ASP A 62 -9.25 -31.29 -13.14
CA ASP A 62 -9.80 -30.82 -11.87
C ASP A 62 -9.59 -29.31 -11.73
N PRO A 63 -10.29 -28.49 -12.52
CA PRO A 63 -10.04 -27.04 -12.60
C PRO A 63 -10.62 -26.24 -11.45
N GLU A 64 -11.49 -26.85 -10.62
CA GLU A 64 -12.18 -26.16 -9.53
C GLU A 64 -11.25 -25.99 -8.33
N VAL A 65 -11.08 -24.74 -7.92
CA VAL A 65 -10.30 -24.34 -6.75
C VAL A 65 -11.21 -23.66 -5.74
N GLN A 66 -11.20 -24.12 -4.50
CA GLN A 66 -11.92 -23.50 -3.41
C GLN A 66 -10.96 -22.70 -2.53
N PHE A 67 -11.26 -21.44 -2.27
CA PHE A 67 -10.54 -20.56 -1.36
C PHE A 67 -11.36 -20.34 -0.09
N ASN A 68 -10.70 -20.52 1.06
CA ASN A 68 -11.22 -20.08 2.36
C ASN A 68 -10.21 -19.10 2.97
N TRP A 69 -10.68 -17.94 3.37
CA TRP A 69 -9.87 -16.88 3.94
C TRP A 69 -10.15 -16.69 5.44
N TYR A 70 -9.08 -16.46 6.18
CA TYR A 70 -9.16 -16.24 7.63
C TYR A 70 -8.31 -15.02 8.01
N VAL A 71 -8.85 -14.18 8.89
CA VAL A 71 -8.16 -13.06 9.51
C VAL A 71 -8.09 -13.33 11.01
N ASP A 72 -6.87 -13.46 11.56
CA ASP A 72 -6.64 -13.90 12.94
C ASP A 72 -7.45 -15.16 13.33
N GLY A 73 -7.54 -16.10 12.41
CA GLY A 73 -8.25 -17.37 12.62
C GLY A 73 -9.78 -17.29 12.43
N VAL A 74 -10.33 -16.12 12.14
CA VAL A 74 -11.76 -15.95 11.87
C VAL A 74 -12.02 -15.94 10.37
N GLU A 75 -12.90 -16.82 9.91
CA GLU A 75 -13.25 -16.90 8.49
C GLU A 75 -13.96 -15.64 8.01
N VAL A 76 -13.55 -15.16 6.82
CA VAL A 76 -14.13 -14.02 6.14
C VAL A 76 -14.62 -14.41 4.75
N HIS A 77 -15.66 -13.74 4.23
CA HIS A 77 -16.34 -14.12 3.00
C HIS A 77 -16.36 -13.03 1.92
N ASN A 78 -15.56 -11.98 2.07
CA ASN A 78 -15.52 -10.83 1.16
C ASN A 78 -14.40 -10.89 0.12
N ALA A 79 -13.73 -12.04 -0.03
CA ALA A 79 -12.71 -12.23 -1.05
C ALA A 79 -13.34 -12.35 -2.45
N LYS A 80 -12.59 -11.91 -3.46
CA LYS A 80 -12.96 -12.01 -4.86
C LYS A 80 -12.05 -12.99 -5.58
N THR A 81 -12.63 -13.94 -6.27
CA THR A 81 -11.90 -14.88 -7.14
C THR A 81 -11.98 -14.39 -8.58
N LYS A 82 -10.80 -14.22 -9.21
CA LYS A 82 -10.71 -13.86 -10.62
C LYS A 82 -10.99 -15.08 -11.49
N PRO A 83 -11.44 -14.91 -12.76
CA PRO A 83 -11.55 -16.00 -13.71
C PRO A 83 -10.20 -16.72 -13.87
N ARG A 84 -10.25 -18.05 -13.97
CA ARG A 84 -9.04 -18.85 -14.20
C ARG A 84 -8.40 -18.50 -15.54
N GLU A 85 -7.08 -18.52 -15.58
CA GLU A 85 -6.29 -18.24 -16.77
C GLU A 85 -5.50 -19.50 -17.19
N GLU A 86 -5.62 -19.86 -18.47
CA GLU A 86 -4.82 -20.94 -19.03
C GLU A 86 -3.38 -20.50 -19.26
N GLN A 87 -2.43 -21.34 -18.81
CA GLN A 87 -1.01 -21.10 -18.97
C GLN A 87 -0.44 -21.87 -20.17
N PHE A 88 0.77 -21.54 -20.60
CA PHE A 88 1.45 -22.19 -21.73
C PHE A 88 1.68 -23.70 -21.57
N ASN A 89 1.74 -24.18 -20.35
CA ASN A 89 1.91 -25.61 -20.02
C ASN A 89 0.56 -26.36 -19.93
N SER A 90 -0.53 -25.80 -20.42
CA SER A 90 -1.88 -26.36 -20.37
C SER A 90 -2.43 -26.58 -18.96
N THR A 91 -1.95 -25.81 -17.99
CA THR A 91 -2.52 -25.75 -16.63
C THR A 91 -3.25 -24.43 -16.44
N TYR A 92 -4.03 -24.33 -15.35
CA TYR A 92 -4.71 -23.07 -14.97
C TYR A 92 -4.00 -22.39 -13.83
N ARG A 93 -4.04 -21.07 -13.86
CA ARG A 93 -3.69 -20.17 -12.77
C ARG A 93 -4.98 -19.54 -12.23
N VAL A 94 -5.20 -19.65 -10.93
CA VAL A 94 -6.39 -19.11 -10.26
C VAL A 94 -5.95 -18.17 -9.16
N VAL A 95 -6.58 -17.00 -9.09
CA VAL A 95 -6.22 -15.94 -8.15
C VAL A 95 -7.42 -15.55 -7.32
N SER A 96 -7.25 -15.49 -6.01
CA SER A 96 -8.21 -14.93 -5.07
C SER A 96 -7.60 -13.73 -4.35
N VAL A 97 -8.35 -12.67 -4.22
CA VAL A 97 -7.90 -11.39 -3.64
C VAL A 97 -8.79 -11.02 -2.48
N LEU A 98 -8.18 -10.74 -1.35
CA LEU A 98 -8.86 -10.24 -0.15
C LEU A 98 -8.43 -8.80 0.11
N THR A 99 -9.39 -7.88 0.11
CA THR A 99 -9.16 -6.51 0.59
C THR A 99 -8.94 -6.54 2.10
N VAL A 100 -7.88 -5.86 2.55
CA VAL A 100 -7.54 -5.77 3.96
C VAL A 100 -7.75 -4.37 4.49
N LEU A 101 -8.05 -4.22 5.77
CA LEU A 101 -8.10 -2.93 6.43
C LEU A 101 -6.67 -2.45 6.73
N HIS A 102 -6.39 -1.18 6.44
CA HIS A 102 -5.06 -0.58 6.65
C HIS A 102 -4.55 -0.81 8.08
N GLN A 103 -5.37 -0.54 9.07
CA GLN A 103 -5.01 -0.74 10.48
C GLN A 103 -4.77 -2.20 10.84
N ASP A 104 -5.56 -3.11 10.30
CA ASP A 104 -5.42 -4.53 10.59
C ASP A 104 -4.08 -5.07 10.12
N TRP A 105 -3.66 -4.68 8.92
CA TRP A 105 -2.33 -5.03 8.44
C TRP A 105 -1.23 -4.41 9.28
N LEU A 106 -1.28 -3.11 9.54
CA LEU A 106 -0.27 -2.38 10.31
C LEU A 106 -0.21 -2.85 11.79
N ASN A 107 -1.32 -3.34 12.33
CA ASN A 107 -1.38 -3.94 13.68
C ASN A 107 -0.89 -5.40 13.70
N GLY A 108 -0.51 -5.96 12.56
CA GLY A 108 0.10 -7.28 12.49
C GLY A 108 -0.88 -8.44 12.49
N LYS A 109 -2.14 -8.23 12.11
CA LYS A 109 -3.10 -9.34 11.94
C LYS A 109 -2.58 -10.35 10.93
N GLU A 110 -2.91 -11.62 11.16
CA GLU A 110 -2.52 -12.73 10.30
C GLU A 110 -3.61 -13.04 9.29
N TYR A 111 -3.22 -13.14 8.02
CA TYR A 111 -4.11 -13.48 6.91
C TYR A 111 -3.76 -14.86 6.40
N LYS A 112 -4.74 -15.75 6.37
CA LYS A 112 -4.57 -17.14 5.91
C LYS A 112 -5.44 -17.38 4.68
N CYS A 113 -4.81 -17.95 3.65
CA CYS A 113 -5.47 -18.51 2.48
C CYS A 113 -5.40 -20.04 2.55
N LYS A 114 -6.56 -20.67 2.60
CA LYS A 114 -6.71 -22.14 2.54
C LYS A 114 -7.24 -22.52 1.17
N VAL A 115 -6.49 -23.36 0.46
CA VAL A 115 -6.80 -23.78 -0.90
C VAL A 115 -7.13 -25.27 -0.92
N SER A 116 -8.26 -25.60 -1.52
CA SER A 116 -8.72 -26.97 -1.74
C SER A 116 -8.91 -27.23 -3.23
N ASN A 117 -8.44 -28.38 -3.69
CA ASN A 117 -8.60 -28.86 -5.06
C ASN A 117 -8.53 -30.38 -5.05
N LYS A 118 -9.25 -31.03 -5.97
CA LYS A 118 -9.26 -32.51 -6.06
C LYS A 118 -7.88 -33.12 -6.38
N GLY A 119 -7.00 -32.35 -7.03
CA GLY A 119 -5.62 -32.74 -7.28
C GLY A 119 -4.69 -32.66 -6.05
N LEU A 120 -5.20 -32.17 -4.92
CA LEU A 120 -4.43 -32.10 -3.66
C LEU A 120 -4.88 -33.21 -2.70
N PRO A 121 -3.95 -33.92 -2.06
CA PRO A 121 -4.28 -34.93 -1.04
C PRO A 121 -4.90 -34.30 0.21
N SER A 122 -4.54 -33.07 0.53
CA SER A 122 -5.12 -32.24 1.59
C SER A 122 -5.06 -30.76 1.20
N SER A 123 -5.88 -29.93 1.83
CA SER A 123 -5.82 -28.48 1.59
C SER A 123 -4.47 -27.89 1.96
N ILE A 124 -4.04 -26.88 1.20
CA ILE A 124 -2.81 -26.11 1.46
C ILE A 124 -3.19 -24.81 2.14
N GLU A 125 -2.53 -24.51 3.25
CA GLU A 125 -2.69 -23.26 3.97
C GLU A 125 -1.42 -22.43 3.87
N LYS A 126 -1.56 -21.14 3.53
CA LYS A 126 -0.50 -20.14 3.59
C LYS A 126 -0.95 -18.98 4.46
N THR A 127 -0.05 -18.50 5.31
CA THR A 127 -0.32 -17.39 6.22
C THR A 127 0.68 -16.29 6.00
N ILE A 128 0.23 -15.05 6.05
CA ILE A 128 1.05 -13.86 5.90
C ILE A 128 0.62 -12.78 6.89
N SER A 129 1.60 -12.05 7.38
CA SER A 129 1.39 -10.87 8.23
C SER A 129 2.56 -9.92 8.04
N LYS A 130 2.39 -8.69 8.51
CA LYS A 130 3.50 -7.74 8.61
C LYS A 130 4.63 -8.35 9.47
N ALA A 131 5.88 -8.07 9.13
CA ALA A 131 7.03 -8.52 9.90
C ALA A 131 6.93 -8.07 11.36
N LYS A 132 7.23 -8.96 12.28
CA LYS A 132 7.28 -8.68 13.72
C LYS A 132 8.55 -7.93 14.08
N GLY A 133 8.51 -7.11 15.10
CA GLY A 133 9.65 -6.36 15.60
C GLY A 133 9.33 -4.88 15.77
N GLN A 134 10.26 -4.16 16.40
CA GLN A 134 10.13 -2.73 16.64
C GLN A 134 10.36 -1.95 15.35
N PRO A 135 9.41 -1.12 14.91
CA PRO A 135 9.63 -0.24 13.76
C PRO A 135 10.79 0.71 13.99
N ARG A 136 11.56 0.94 12.92
CA ARG A 136 12.72 1.85 12.92
C ARG A 136 12.59 2.83 11.77
N GLU A 137 12.77 4.10 12.06
CA GLU A 137 12.59 5.21 11.13
C GLU A 137 13.68 5.23 10.06
N PRO A 138 13.35 5.31 8.76
CA PRO A 138 14.33 5.47 7.71
C PRO A 138 15.03 6.82 7.75
N GLN A 139 16.32 6.81 7.47
CA GLN A 139 17.12 8.00 7.20
C GLN A 139 17.30 8.14 5.69
N VAL A 140 17.05 9.33 5.17
CA VAL A 140 17.05 9.60 3.72
C VAL A 140 18.16 10.59 3.37
N TYR A 141 19.02 10.19 2.45
CA TYR A 141 20.12 11.01 1.94
C TYR A 141 20.04 11.07 0.40
N THR A 142 20.21 12.27 -0.14
CA THR A 142 20.27 12.48 -1.59
C THR A 142 21.71 12.72 -2.03
N LEU A 143 22.09 12.10 -3.14
CA LEU A 143 23.43 12.18 -3.71
C LEU A 143 23.36 12.77 -5.13
N PRO A 144 24.14 13.83 -5.41
CA PRO A 144 24.19 14.43 -6.74
C PRO A 144 24.94 13.54 -7.74
N PRO A 145 24.83 13.83 -9.06
CA PRO A 145 25.65 13.17 -10.05
C PRO A 145 27.15 13.39 -9.80
N SER A 146 27.96 12.38 -10.09
CA SER A 146 29.40 12.55 -10.08
C SER A 146 29.86 13.50 -11.22
N GLN A 147 31.02 14.15 -11.03
CA GLN A 147 31.57 15.02 -12.08
C GLN A 147 31.89 14.25 -13.36
N GLU A 148 32.30 13.00 -13.25
CA GLU A 148 32.56 12.14 -14.41
C GLU A 148 31.31 11.88 -15.23
N GLU A 149 30.18 11.71 -14.57
CA GLU A 149 28.87 11.49 -15.22
C GLU A 149 28.39 12.75 -15.96
N MET A 150 28.81 13.94 -15.54
CA MET A 150 28.46 15.19 -16.19
C MET A 150 29.00 15.32 -17.64
N THR A 151 29.85 14.42 -18.06
CA THR A 151 30.27 14.30 -19.48
C THR A 151 29.23 13.63 -20.37
N LYS A 152 28.22 13.00 -19.78
CA LYS A 152 27.14 12.29 -20.47
C LYS A 152 25.95 13.22 -20.74
N ASN A 153 25.02 12.77 -21.58
CA ASN A 153 23.78 13.49 -21.85
C ASN A 153 22.73 13.34 -20.76
N GLN A 154 22.79 12.24 -20.02
CA GLN A 154 21.92 11.95 -18.88
C GLN A 154 22.76 11.74 -17.62
N VAL A 155 22.21 12.14 -16.50
CA VAL A 155 22.84 12.05 -15.19
C VAL A 155 21.95 11.30 -14.19
N SER A 156 22.58 10.71 -13.18
CA SER A 156 21.91 9.93 -12.14
C SER A 156 21.84 10.71 -10.83
N LEU A 157 20.65 10.86 -10.30
CA LEU A 157 20.40 11.33 -8.94
C LEU A 157 20.11 10.12 -8.07
N THR A 158 20.72 10.03 -6.90
CA THR A 158 20.61 8.88 -6.04
C THR A 158 19.97 9.25 -4.71
N CYS A 159 19.05 8.44 -4.25
CA CYS A 159 18.46 8.49 -2.92
C CYS A 159 18.88 7.25 -2.15
N LEU A 160 19.61 7.43 -1.07
CA LEU A 160 19.95 6.39 -0.12
C LEU A 160 18.94 6.43 1.03
N VAL A 161 18.27 5.34 1.26
CA VAL A 161 17.33 5.16 2.38
C VAL A 161 17.86 4.04 3.27
N LYS A 162 18.14 4.31 4.53
CA LYS A 162 18.79 3.35 5.42
C LYS A 162 18.20 3.35 6.83
N GLY A 163 18.50 2.29 7.57
CA GLY A 163 18.18 2.19 9.00
C GLY A 163 16.72 1.91 9.29
N PHE A 164 15.93 1.45 8.33
CA PHE A 164 14.50 1.23 8.51
C PHE A 164 14.14 -0.22 8.81
N TYR A 165 13.04 -0.39 9.53
CA TYR A 165 12.41 -1.68 9.82
C TYR A 165 10.91 -1.46 10.06
N PRO A 166 10.01 -2.32 9.54
CA PRO A 166 10.25 -3.45 8.64
C PRO A 166 10.65 -3.01 7.21
N SER A 167 10.86 -3.98 6.34
CA SER A 167 11.31 -3.75 4.96
C SER A 167 10.26 -3.12 4.04
N ASP A 168 9.00 -3.10 4.46
CA ASP A 168 7.91 -2.48 3.70
C ASP A 168 8.11 -0.98 3.58
N ILE A 169 8.32 -0.50 2.37
CA ILE A 169 8.66 0.89 2.09
C ILE A 169 8.26 1.27 0.66
N ALA A 170 7.91 2.53 0.44
CA ALA A 170 7.69 3.09 -0.89
C ALA A 170 8.59 4.30 -1.11
N VAL A 171 9.23 4.35 -2.28
CA VAL A 171 10.11 5.45 -2.69
C VAL A 171 9.66 5.95 -4.05
N GLU A 172 9.49 7.25 -4.17
CA GLU A 172 9.06 7.92 -5.40
C GLU A 172 9.90 9.18 -5.62
N TRP A 173 9.97 9.60 -6.87
CA TRP A 173 10.63 10.84 -7.25
C TRP A 173 9.65 11.80 -7.89
N GLU A 174 9.86 13.08 -7.62
CA GLU A 174 9.12 14.17 -8.22
C GLU A 174 10.03 15.36 -8.52
N SER A 175 9.60 16.20 -9.45
CA SER A 175 10.22 17.50 -9.72
C SER A 175 9.12 18.53 -9.93
N ASN A 176 9.16 19.64 -9.21
CA ASN A 176 8.17 20.71 -9.29
C ASN A 176 6.72 20.20 -9.09
N GLY A 177 6.52 19.25 -8.17
CA GLY A 177 5.21 18.65 -7.91
C GLY A 177 4.72 17.65 -8.95
N GLN A 178 5.53 17.34 -9.97
CA GLN A 178 5.22 16.36 -11.00
C GLN A 178 5.98 15.05 -10.75
N PRO A 179 5.32 13.89 -10.88
CA PRO A 179 5.99 12.61 -10.74
C PRO A 179 7.07 12.45 -11.82
N GLU A 180 8.21 11.95 -11.41
CA GLU A 180 9.28 11.48 -12.31
C GLU A 180 9.13 9.97 -12.48
N ASN A 181 9.26 9.48 -13.72
CA ASN A 181 9.00 8.08 -14.03
C ASN A 181 10.28 7.29 -14.36
N ASN A 182 11.36 7.96 -14.72
CA ASN A 182 12.60 7.30 -15.13
C ASN A 182 13.52 7.01 -13.94
N TYR A 183 13.02 6.22 -12.99
CA TYR A 183 13.82 5.77 -11.84
C TYR A 183 13.69 4.27 -11.61
N LYS A 184 14.69 3.71 -10.96
CA LYS A 184 14.71 2.33 -10.47
C LYS A 184 15.11 2.32 -9.01
N THR A 185 14.41 1.52 -8.23
CA THR A 185 14.67 1.33 -6.80
C THR A 185 15.08 -0.11 -6.55
N THR A 186 16.15 -0.32 -5.79
CA THR A 186 16.58 -1.66 -5.39
C THR A 186 15.58 -2.27 -4.41
N PRO A 187 15.50 -3.60 -4.31
CA PRO A 187 14.87 -4.23 -3.16
C PRO A 187 15.56 -3.79 -1.86
N PRO A 188 14.85 -3.80 -0.72
CA PRO A 188 15.47 -3.62 0.57
C PRO A 188 16.53 -4.70 0.84
N VAL A 189 17.68 -4.29 1.36
CA VAL A 189 18.80 -5.16 1.71
C VAL A 189 18.97 -5.16 3.22
N LEU A 190 19.09 -6.34 3.81
CA LEU A 190 19.35 -6.46 5.25
C LEU A 190 20.75 -6.01 5.59
N ASP A 191 20.84 -5.02 6.48
CA ASP A 191 22.10 -4.52 7.00
C ASP A 191 22.57 -5.30 8.23
N SER A 192 23.82 -5.11 8.60
CA SER A 192 24.46 -5.82 9.72
C SER A 192 23.83 -5.56 11.08
N ASP A 193 23.15 -4.44 11.25
CA ASP A 193 22.45 -4.05 12.50
C ASP A 193 21.00 -4.55 12.57
N GLY A 194 20.54 -5.35 11.59
CA GLY A 194 19.18 -5.87 11.50
C GLY A 194 18.17 -4.90 10.88
N SER A 195 18.57 -3.70 10.51
CA SER A 195 17.76 -2.78 9.71
C SER A 195 17.93 -3.04 8.22
N PHE A 196 17.14 -2.34 7.40
CA PHE A 196 17.22 -2.42 5.95
C PHE A 196 17.74 -1.11 5.35
N PHE A 197 18.33 -1.22 4.18
CA PHE A 197 18.65 -0.08 3.34
C PHE A 197 18.30 -0.37 1.88
N LEU A 198 18.17 0.70 1.10
CA LEU A 198 18.00 0.62 -0.36
C LEU A 198 18.54 1.87 -1.04
N TYR A 199 18.71 1.77 -2.33
CA TYR A 199 19.02 2.88 -3.23
C TYR A 199 17.91 3.06 -4.26
N SER A 200 17.58 4.31 -4.56
CA SER A 200 16.73 4.68 -5.68
C SER A 200 17.51 5.61 -6.60
N LYS A 201 17.55 5.29 -7.89
CA LYS A 201 18.31 6.04 -8.91
C LYS A 201 17.34 6.65 -9.91
N LEU A 202 17.30 7.98 -9.96
CA LEU A 202 16.58 8.76 -10.95
C LEU A 202 17.54 9.16 -12.08
N THR A 203 17.16 8.89 -13.32
CA THR A 203 17.89 9.32 -14.50
C THR A 203 17.19 10.52 -15.15
N VAL A 204 17.91 11.63 -15.31
CA VAL A 204 17.39 12.86 -15.90
C VAL A 204 18.34 13.38 -16.97
N ASP A 205 17.81 14.16 -17.91
CA ASP A 205 18.65 14.86 -18.87
C ASP A 205 19.55 15.87 -18.14
N LYS A 206 20.82 15.91 -18.54
CA LYS A 206 21.80 16.82 -17.94
C LYS A 206 21.35 18.28 -17.95
N SER A 207 20.66 18.71 -19.00
CA SER A 207 20.13 20.08 -19.12
C SER A 207 19.19 20.42 -17.96
N ARG A 208 18.29 19.52 -17.61
CA ARG A 208 17.35 19.73 -16.48
C ARG A 208 18.08 19.91 -15.14
N TRP A 209 19.15 19.15 -14.94
CA TRP A 209 20.01 19.29 -13.77
C TRP A 209 20.75 20.63 -13.76
N GLN A 210 21.35 21.00 -14.89
CA GLN A 210 22.11 22.24 -15.05
C GLN A 210 21.24 23.50 -14.96
N GLU A 211 19.98 23.43 -15.36
CA GLU A 211 19.00 24.50 -15.21
C GLU A 211 18.59 24.76 -13.74
N GLY A 212 19.07 23.94 -12.82
CA GLY A 212 18.81 24.10 -11.40
C GLY A 212 17.44 23.59 -10.95
N ASN A 213 16.79 22.72 -11.71
CA ASN A 213 15.55 22.06 -11.29
C ASN A 213 15.75 21.31 -9.97
N VAL A 214 14.74 21.34 -9.13
CA VAL A 214 14.72 20.64 -7.85
C VAL A 214 14.07 19.28 -8.05
N PHE A 215 14.76 18.23 -7.64
CA PHE A 215 14.27 16.86 -7.64
C PHE A 215 14.11 16.39 -6.18
N SER A 216 13.01 15.74 -5.90
CA SER A 216 12.70 15.30 -4.55
C SER A 216 12.50 13.80 -4.50
N CYS A 217 13.18 13.17 -3.55
CA CYS A 217 12.98 11.78 -3.17
C CYS A 217 11.98 11.72 -2.02
N SER A 218 10.85 11.08 -2.26
CA SER A 218 9.75 10.90 -1.30
C SER A 218 9.76 9.48 -0.78
N VAL A 219 9.75 9.32 0.53
CA VAL A 219 9.80 8.02 1.21
C VAL A 219 8.58 7.89 2.11
N MET A 220 7.88 6.75 1.97
CA MET A 220 6.76 6.37 2.83
C MET A 220 7.12 5.12 3.63
N HIS A 221 6.96 5.19 4.94
CA HIS A 221 7.25 4.10 5.87
C HIS A 221 6.44 4.28 7.16
N GLU A 222 6.01 3.18 7.77
CA GLU A 222 5.18 3.22 8.98
C GLU A 222 5.82 3.91 10.19
N ALA A 223 7.17 3.89 10.30
CA ALA A 223 7.89 4.49 11.41
C ALA A 223 8.14 6.00 11.25
N LEU A 224 7.89 6.55 10.07
CA LEU A 224 8.00 7.99 9.84
C LEU A 224 6.84 8.74 10.48
N HIS A 225 7.11 9.94 10.97
CA HIS A 225 6.06 10.87 11.34
C HIS A 225 5.17 11.14 10.12
N ASN A 226 3.86 10.98 10.27
CA ASN A 226 2.89 11.04 9.17
C ASN A 226 3.14 10.03 8.02
N HIS A 227 3.88 8.96 8.27
CA HIS A 227 4.26 7.92 7.32
C HIS A 227 5.01 8.41 6.07
N TYR A 228 5.57 9.62 6.11
CA TYR A 228 6.13 10.28 4.94
C TYR A 228 7.31 11.18 5.31
N THR A 229 8.33 11.20 4.44
CA THR A 229 9.39 12.21 4.43
C THR A 229 9.85 12.49 3.02
N GLN A 230 10.45 13.65 2.80
CA GLN A 230 10.93 14.09 1.50
C GLN A 230 12.30 14.75 1.66
N LYS A 231 13.22 14.44 0.75
CA LYS A 231 14.51 15.11 0.61
C LYS A 231 14.69 15.62 -0.79
N SER A 232 15.09 16.88 -0.91
CA SER A 232 15.28 17.57 -2.20
C SER A 232 16.75 17.68 -2.56
N LEU A 233 16.99 17.70 -3.86
CA LEU A 233 18.31 17.75 -4.47
C LEU A 233 18.28 18.66 -5.70
N SER A 234 19.23 19.62 -5.78
CA SER A 234 19.43 20.49 -6.94
C SER A 234 20.88 20.92 -7.04
N LEU A 235 21.29 21.41 -8.21
CA LEU A 235 22.65 21.93 -8.45
C LEU A 235 22.99 23.11 -7.52
N SER A 236 21.99 23.89 -7.11
CA SER A 236 22.14 25.09 -6.25
C SER A 236 22.02 24.80 -4.75
N LEU A 237 22.43 23.59 -4.30
CA LEU A 237 22.43 23.23 -2.87
C LEU A 237 23.36 24.14 -2.06
N GLY A 238 22.78 25.04 -1.31
CA GLY A 238 23.40 26.08 -0.47
C GLY A 238 22.53 27.34 -0.38
N ILE A 239 21.51 27.46 -1.22
CA ILE A 239 20.54 28.56 -1.19
C ILE A 239 19.21 28.00 -0.64
N PRO A 240 18.64 28.63 0.41
CA PRO A 240 17.36 28.17 0.96
C PRO A 240 16.26 28.11 -0.11
N PRO A 241 15.37 27.09 -0.08
CA PRO A 241 14.40 26.82 -1.15
C PRO A 241 13.33 27.90 -1.38
N HIS A 242 13.30 28.96 -0.60
CA HIS A 242 12.33 30.05 -0.74
C HIS A 242 12.70 31.11 -1.80
N VAL A 243 13.79 30.95 -2.57
CA VAL A 243 14.26 31.93 -3.56
C VAL A 243 14.13 31.45 -5.01
N GLN A 244 13.72 30.26 -5.30
CA GLN A 244 13.55 29.81 -6.70
C GLN A 244 12.09 29.97 -7.16
N LYS A 245 11.77 31.19 -7.63
CA LYS A 245 10.61 31.42 -8.50
C LYS A 245 11.06 31.20 -9.95
N SER A 246 10.74 30.07 -10.51
CA SER A 246 10.48 29.94 -11.95
C SER A 246 9.66 28.69 -12.21
N VAL A 247 8.49 28.91 -12.73
CA VAL A 247 7.39 27.99 -12.72
C VAL A 247 6.81 27.88 -14.11
N ASN A 248 6.65 26.66 -14.57
CA ASN A 248 5.70 26.37 -15.63
C ASN A 248 4.30 26.23 -15.04
N ASN A 249 3.40 27.12 -15.47
CA ASN A 249 2.15 27.50 -14.86
C ASN A 249 1.00 26.49 -14.85
N ASP A 250 1.17 25.23 -15.25
CA ASP A 250 -0.01 24.43 -15.59
C ASP A 250 -0.50 23.42 -14.53
N MET A 251 0.17 23.27 -13.39
CA MET A 251 -0.32 22.37 -12.33
C MET A 251 0.00 22.78 -10.88
N ILE A 252 0.26 24.05 -10.63
CA ILE A 252 0.36 24.54 -9.26
C ILE A 252 -1.02 24.93 -8.76
N VAL A 253 -1.53 24.15 -7.82
CA VAL A 253 -2.71 24.56 -7.05
C VAL A 253 -2.23 25.62 -6.07
N THR A 254 -2.65 26.85 -6.27
CA THR A 254 -2.41 27.94 -5.33
C THR A 254 -3.66 28.16 -4.47
N ASP A 255 -3.44 28.58 -3.23
CA ASP A 255 -4.54 29.07 -2.39
C ASP A 255 -5.09 30.41 -2.93
N ASN A 256 -6.11 30.93 -2.28
CA ASN A 256 -6.73 32.20 -2.64
C ASN A 256 -5.77 33.41 -2.58
N ASN A 257 -4.58 33.24 -2.00
CA ASN A 257 -3.53 34.25 -1.87
C ASN A 257 -2.36 34.01 -2.84
N GLY A 258 -2.45 33.04 -3.74
CA GLY A 258 -1.40 32.72 -4.70
C GLY A 258 -0.24 31.90 -4.13
N ALA A 259 -0.34 31.38 -2.91
CA ALA A 259 0.66 30.49 -2.33
C ALA A 259 0.48 29.05 -2.83
N VAL A 260 1.59 28.38 -3.07
CA VAL A 260 1.61 26.95 -3.52
C VAL A 260 0.98 26.08 -2.44
N LYS A 261 -0.04 25.33 -2.81
CA LYS A 261 -0.69 24.38 -1.91
C LYS A 261 -0.02 23.03 -2.02
N PHE A 262 0.52 22.56 -0.89
CA PHE A 262 1.06 21.21 -0.77
C PHE A 262 -0.06 20.22 -0.41
N PRO A 263 0.12 18.91 -0.72
CA PRO A 263 -0.83 17.89 -0.27
C PRO A 263 -0.99 17.92 1.25
N GLN A 264 -2.24 17.77 1.70
CA GLN A 264 -2.62 17.86 3.11
C GLN A 264 -2.26 16.59 3.86
N LEU A 265 -1.82 16.70 5.11
CA LEU A 265 -1.71 15.59 6.06
C LEU A 265 -3.02 15.40 6.79
N CYS A 266 -3.57 14.18 6.76
CA CYS A 266 -4.85 13.87 7.40
C CYS A 266 -4.79 12.57 8.18
N LYS A 267 -5.66 12.44 9.18
CA LYS A 267 -5.93 11.15 9.79
C LYS A 267 -6.69 10.25 8.82
N PHE A 268 -6.31 8.97 8.81
CA PHE A 268 -6.83 7.97 7.89
C PHE A 268 -7.25 6.70 8.63
N CYS A 269 -8.52 6.60 8.90
CA CYS A 269 -9.07 5.37 9.46
C CYS A 269 -10.31 4.95 8.68
N ASP A 270 -10.35 3.68 8.34
CA ASP A 270 -11.57 3.06 7.85
C ASP A 270 -12.69 3.16 8.89
N VAL A 271 -13.91 2.95 8.47
CA VAL A 271 -15.08 2.97 9.35
C VAL A 271 -14.84 2.06 10.56
N ARG A 272 -14.93 2.61 11.74
CA ARG A 272 -14.71 1.89 13.00
C ARG A 272 -15.65 2.37 14.10
N PHE A 273 -15.81 1.56 15.12
CA PHE A 273 -16.58 1.93 16.29
C PHE A 273 -15.92 3.09 17.03
N SER A 274 -16.75 4.03 17.48
CA SER A 274 -16.33 5.20 18.25
C SER A 274 -17.10 5.27 19.55
N THR A 275 -16.45 5.77 20.59
CA THR A 275 -17.06 6.11 21.89
C THR A 275 -17.46 7.57 21.99
N CYS A 276 -17.34 8.32 20.88
CA CYS A 276 -17.67 9.73 20.81
C CYS A 276 -19.18 9.93 20.75
N ASP A 277 -19.81 10.13 21.89
CA ASP A 277 -21.23 10.43 21.98
C ASP A 277 -21.47 11.57 22.99
N ASN A 278 -22.33 12.53 22.63
CA ASN A 278 -22.73 13.65 23.48
C ASN A 278 -21.58 14.50 24.05
N GLN A 279 -20.48 14.62 23.32
CA GLN A 279 -19.34 15.45 23.68
C GLN A 279 -19.23 16.65 22.75
N LYS A 280 -18.71 17.78 23.27
CA LYS A 280 -18.47 18.98 22.46
C LYS A 280 -17.34 18.78 21.43
N SER A 281 -16.36 17.96 21.76
CA SER A 281 -15.27 17.57 20.87
C SER A 281 -14.76 16.19 21.22
N CYS A 282 -14.27 15.47 20.22
CA CYS A 282 -13.66 14.16 20.37
C CYS A 282 -12.40 14.04 19.53
N MET A 283 -11.47 13.27 20.05
CA MET A 283 -10.33 12.80 19.22
C MET A 283 -10.75 11.59 18.40
N SER A 284 -10.25 11.51 17.18
CA SER A 284 -10.54 10.39 16.28
C SER A 284 -10.02 9.05 16.82
N ASN A 285 -8.98 9.08 17.67
CA ASN A 285 -8.20 7.91 18.10
C ASN A 285 -7.64 7.12 16.91
N CYS A 286 -7.50 7.78 15.76
CA CYS A 286 -6.89 7.22 14.57
C CYS A 286 -5.37 7.27 14.70
N SER A 287 -4.72 6.11 14.68
CA SER A 287 -3.26 6.03 14.77
C SER A 287 -2.56 6.29 13.44
N ILE A 288 -3.30 6.27 12.34
CA ILE A 288 -2.75 6.41 11.00
C ILE A 288 -2.89 7.85 10.53
N THR A 289 -1.76 8.48 10.22
CA THR A 289 -1.70 9.75 9.50
C THR A 289 -0.99 9.53 8.18
N SER A 290 -1.50 10.09 7.11
CA SER A 290 -0.89 10.01 5.79
C SER A 290 -1.09 11.31 5.01
N ILE A 291 -0.28 11.49 3.98
CA ILE A 291 -0.43 12.60 3.04
C ILE A 291 -1.56 12.29 2.05
N CYS A 292 -2.40 13.29 1.74
CA CYS A 292 -3.40 13.16 0.70
C CYS A 292 -2.75 12.97 -0.68
N GLU A 293 -3.42 12.26 -1.57
CA GLU A 293 -2.86 11.93 -2.88
C GLU A 293 -2.71 13.17 -3.78
N LYS A 294 -3.67 14.10 -3.66
CA LYS A 294 -3.71 15.31 -4.50
C LYS A 294 -3.65 16.59 -3.64
N PRO A 295 -2.99 17.65 -4.14
CA PRO A 295 -2.87 18.91 -3.39
C PRO A 295 -4.19 19.61 -3.06
N GLN A 296 -5.26 19.36 -3.86
CA GLN A 296 -6.58 19.96 -3.65
C GLN A 296 -7.42 19.23 -2.60
N GLU A 297 -7.05 17.99 -2.23
CA GLU A 297 -7.79 17.23 -1.24
C GLU A 297 -7.68 17.83 0.15
N VAL A 298 -8.74 17.68 0.92
CA VAL A 298 -8.87 18.18 2.29
C VAL A 298 -9.18 17.03 3.24
N CYS A 299 -8.95 17.23 4.51
CA CYS A 299 -9.28 16.25 5.54
C CYS A 299 -10.78 16.22 5.79
N VAL A 300 -11.36 15.04 5.90
CA VAL A 300 -12.78 14.81 6.16
C VAL A 300 -12.93 13.83 7.30
N ALA A 301 -13.94 14.03 8.15
CA ALA A 301 -14.40 13.07 9.12
C ALA A 301 -15.90 12.88 9.01
N VAL A 302 -16.34 11.63 9.12
CA VAL A 302 -17.75 11.23 9.09
C VAL A 302 -18.09 10.50 10.37
N TRP A 303 -19.07 11.01 11.10
CA TRP A 303 -19.59 10.41 12.30
C TRP A 303 -21.04 9.97 12.06
N ARG A 304 -21.32 8.71 12.42
CA ARG A 304 -22.66 8.12 12.26
C ARG A 304 -23.11 7.46 13.53
N LYS A 305 -24.38 7.61 13.83
CA LYS A 305 -25.05 6.91 14.92
C LYS A 305 -26.33 6.27 14.40
N ASN A 306 -26.43 4.97 14.62
CA ASN A 306 -27.67 4.21 14.47
C ASN A 306 -28.10 3.67 15.85
N ASP A 307 -29.19 2.89 15.91
CA ASP A 307 -29.74 2.40 17.16
C ASP A 307 -28.78 1.53 18.00
N GLU A 308 -27.78 0.94 17.36
CA GLU A 308 -26.86 -0.01 18.00
C GLU A 308 -25.43 0.53 18.17
N ASN A 309 -24.95 1.34 17.25
CA ASN A 309 -23.53 1.66 17.17
C ASN A 309 -23.25 3.10 16.73
N ILE A 310 -22.13 3.62 17.22
CA ILE A 310 -21.51 4.85 16.72
C ILE A 310 -20.25 4.48 15.93
N THR A 311 -20.11 5.05 14.73
CA THR A 311 -18.96 4.84 13.88
C THR A 311 -18.31 6.16 13.47
N LEU A 312 -17.00 6.15 13.29
CA LEU A 312 -16.20 7.26 12.80
C LEU A 312 -15.32 6.79 11.64
N GLU A 313 -15.27 7.61 10.62
CA GLU A 313 -14.43 7.44 9.44
C GLU A 313 -13.66 8.73 9.21
N THR A 314 -12.39 8.63 8.86
CA THR A 314 -11.54 9.77 8.51
C THR A 314 -10.86 9.52 7.16
N VAL A 315 -10.83 10.54 6.30
CA VAL A 315 -10.39 10.38 4.90
C VAL A 315 -9.88 11.69 4.32
N CYS A 316 -9.11 11.62 3.20
CA CYS A 316 -8.93 12.76 2.29
C CYS A 316 -9.98 12.71 1.18
N HIS A 317 -10.47 13.87 0.76
CA HIS A 317 -11.41 13.95 -0.35
C HIS A 317 -11.28 15.28 -1.10
N ASP A 318 -11.54 15.25 -2.41
CA ASP A 318 -11.60 16.45 -3.24
C ASP A 318 -12.87 17.25 -2.90
N PRO A 319 -12.74 18.49 -2.39
CA PRO A 319 -13.91 19.28 -1.97
C PRO A 319 -14.86 19.67 -3.10
N LYS A 320 -14.43 19.52 -4.35
CA LYS A 320 -15.28 19.74 -5.54
C LYS A 320 -16.22 18.59 -5.84
N LEU A 321 -15.97 17.43 -5.25
CA LEU A 321 -16.77 16.23 -5.44
C LEU A 321 -17.61 15.95 -4.19
N PRO A 322 -18.84 15.44 -4.33
CA PRO A 322 -19.64 15.05 -3.17
C PRO A 322 -19.01 13.82 -2.49
N TYR A 323 -19.16 13.77 -1.17
CA TYR A 323 -18.79 12.64 -0.35
C TYR A 323 -20.01 12.11 0.39
N HIS A 324 -20.32 10.83 0.27
CA HIS A 324 -21.59 10.23 0.74
C HIS A 324 -22.84 11.01 0.27
N ASP A 325 -22.82 11.51 -0.96
CA ASP A 325 -23.88 12.33 -1.60
C ASP A 325 -24.00 13.77 -1.05
N PHE A 326 -23.09 14.21 -0.21
CA PHE A 326 -23.08 15.57 0.34
C PHE A 326 -21.91 16.38 -0.15
N ILE A 327 -22.15 17.66 -0.39
CA ILE A 327 -21.11 18.63 -0.73
C ILE A 327 -20.31 18.93 0.55
N LEU A 328 -18.98 19.02 0.44
CA LEU A 328 -18.12 19.43 1.52
C LEU A 328 -18.24 20.94 1.75
N GLU A 329 -18.88 21.32 2.83
CA GLU A 329 -18.93 22.69 3.32
C GLU A 329 -17.67 22.97 4.17
N ASP A 330 -17.25 24.24 4.22
CA ASP A 330 -16.13 24.68 5.04
C ASP A 330 -14.78 23.98 4.78
N ALA A 331 -14.55 23.50 3.56
CA ALA A 331 -13.31 22.83 3.19
C ALA A 331 -12.04 23.67 3.43
N ALA A 332 -12.17 24.98 3.57
CA ALA A 332 -11.09 25.90 3.91
C ALA A 332 -10.94 26.14 5.43
N SER A 333 -11.80 25.58 6.25
CA SER A 333 -11.74 25.72 7.71
C SER A 333 -10.47 25.06 8.28
N PRO A 334 -9.77 25.68 9.23
CA PRO A 334 -8.64 25.05 9.91
C PRO A 334 -9.05 23.97 10.92
N LYS A 335 -10.33 23.88 11.25
CA LYS A 335 -10.88 22.94 12.23
C LYS A 335 -12.00 22.11 11.62
N CYS A 336 -12.11 20.86 12.04
CA CYS A 336 -13.18 19.95 11.62
C CYS A 336 -14.43 20.12 12.46
N ILE A 337 -15.28 21.04 12.04
CA ILE A 337 -16.54 21.34 12.74
C ILE A 337 -17.65 20.50 12.11
N MET A 338 -18.19 19.57 12.89
CA MET A 338 -19.24 18.65 12.46
C MET A 338 -20.54 19.37 12.14
N LYS A 339 -21.11 19.04 11.00
CA LYS A 339 -22.44 19.50 10.57
C LYS A 339 -23.36 18.32 10.32
N GLU A 340 -24.55 18.41 10.83
CA GLU A 340 -25.57 17.38 10.62
C GLU A 340 -26.02 17.37 9.16
N LYS A 341 -26.11 16.17 8.60
CA LYS A 341 -26.68 15.90 7.28
C LYS A 341 -27.89 14.98 7.43
N LYS A 342 -28.96 15.27 6.69
CA LYS A 342 -30.17 14.47 6.75
C LYS A 342 -30.00 13.17 5.98
N LYS A 343 -30.00 12.04 6.71
CA LYS A 343 -30.07 10.70 6.15
C LYS A 343 -31.19 9.90 6.81
N PRO A 344 -31.98 9.12 6.05
CA PRO A 344 -33.02 8.28 6.62
C PRO A 344 -32.42 7.18 7.49
N GLY A 345 -32.93 7.03 8.73
CA GLY A 345 -32.60 5.90 9.62
C GLY A 345 -31.27 6.01 10.37
N GLU A 346 -30.53 7.11 10.24
CA GLU A 346 -29.29 7.32 11.00
C GLU A 346 -29.05 8.80 11.29
N THR A 347 -28.34 9.09 12.38
CA THR A 347 -27.78 10.41 12.64
C THR A 347 -26.43 10.50 11.96
N PHE A 348 -26.25 11.46 11.06
CA PHE A 348 -25.09 11.59 10.21
C PHE A 348 -24.49 13.00 10.33
N PHE A 349 -23.22 13.07 10.76
CA PHE A 349 -22.45 14.31 10.82
C PHE A 349 -21.19 14.18 9.96
N MET A 350 -20.81 15.25 9.31
CA MET A 350 -19.62 15.33 8.50
C MET A 350 -18.93 16.68 8.70
N CYS A 351 -17.60 16.66 8.74
CA CYS A 351 -16.77 17.88 8.71
C CYS A 351 -15.67 17.77 7.68
N SER A 352 -15.24 18.92 7.20
CA SER A 352 -14.06 19.04 6.34
C SER A 352 -13.18 20.19 6.81
N CYS A 353 -11.86 20.06 6.62
CA CYS A 353 -10.90 21.04 7.09
C CYS A 353 -9.57 20.96 6.32
N SER A 354 -8.78 22.03 6.37
CA SER A 354 -7.58 22.19 5.57
C SER A 354 -6.34 22.59 6.37
N SER A 355 -6.16 22.04 7.56
CA SER A 355 -4.88 22.08 8.28
C SER A 355 -4.41 20.66 8.57
N ASP A 356 -3.10 20.50 8.84
CA ASP A 356 -2.54 19.18 9.07
C ASP A 356 -3.20 18.46 10.25
N GLU A 357 -3.61 17.21 10.00
CA GLU A 357 -4.30 16.36 10.96
C GLU A 357 -5.59 16.97 11.56
N CYS A 358 -6.20 17.93 10.90
CA CYS A 358 -7.36 18.65 11.44
C CYS A 358 -8.58 17.74 11.68
N ASN A 359 -8.69 16.63 11.01
CA ASN A 359 -9.75 15.64 11.22
C ASN A 359 -9.47 14.65 12.37
N ASP A 360 -8.41 14.88 13.13
CA ASP A 360 -8.15 14.15 14.37
C ASP A 360 -9.01 14.64 15.53
N ASN A 361 -9.23 15.95 15.61
CA ASN A 361 -10.12 16.57 16.60
C ASN A 361 -11.41 17.03 15.95
N ILE A 362 -12.48 16.27 16.13
CA ILE A 362 -13.80 16.59 15.61
C ILE A 362 -14.58 17.41 16.64
N ILE A 363 -15.20 18.49 16.18
CA ILE A 363 -15.89 19.48 17.02
C ILE A 363 -17.37 19.49 16.65
N PHE A 364 -18.25 19.24 17.62
CA PHE A 364 -19.70 19.44 17.47
C PHE A 364 -20.04 20.86 17.90
N SER A 365 -20.71 21.63 17.04
CA SER A 365 -21.03 23.04 17.32
C SER A 365 -21.99 23.17 18.51
N GLU A 366 -21.84 24.25 19.29
CA GLU A 366 -22.63 24.52 20.51
C GLU A 366 -24.12 24.83 20.25
N GLU A 367 -24.57 24.91 19.00
CA GLU A 367 -25.96 25.26 18.65
C GLU A 367 -27.01 24.20 18.97
N TYR A 368 -26.58 23.01 19.45
CA TYR A 368 -27.51 21.89 19.67
C TYR A 368 -28.17 21.84 21.06
N ASN A 369 -27.92 22.82 21.95
CA ASN A 369 -28.43 22.80 23.32
C ASN A 369 -29.48 23.88 23.66
N THR A 370 -30.14 24.47 22.66
CA THR A 370 -31.21 25.46 22.94
C THR A 370 -32.55 25.10 22.28
N SER A 371 -33.01 23.87 22.48
CA SER A 371 -34.40 23.55 22.21
C SER A 371 -34.92 22.50 23.21
N ASN A 372 -35.01 22.91 24.44
CA ASN A 372 -36.06 22.47 25.32
C ASN A 372 -36.73 23.68 25.94
N PRO A 373 -37.88 24.10 25.48
CA PRO A 373 -38.76 24.96 26.28
C PRO A 373 -39.64 24.05 27.14
N ASP A 374 -39.77 24.45 28.37
CA ASP A 374 -40.71 24.07 29.42
C ASP A 374 -41.93 23.22 29.06
#